data_0af8a82a110d57d6eb2b6472bf422a10
#
_entry.id   0af8a82a110d57d6eb2b6472bf422a10
#
_cell.length_a   1.000
_cell.length_b   1.000
_cell.length_c   1.000
_cell.angle_alpha   90.00
_cell.angle_beta   90.00
_cell.angle_gamma   90.00
#
_symmetry.space_group_name_H-M   'P 1'
#
loop_
_entity.id
_entity.type
_entity.pdbx_description
1 polymer ?
#
loop_
_entity_poly.entity_id
_entity_poly.type
_entity_poly.pdbx_seq_one_letter_code
_entity_poly.pdbx_strand_id
1 'polypeptide(L)'
;MEEPDEARYGVFLTPDAKTSAAVTTITSFVQAQFGLVSARRFPPHVTLAGNLPLAVGESELFAVVGSVAAVHRTFQVHNSGIDRLGESVVFNVHNELDGTPNTALVDLAADLTRNLRPLLRTTDGLPADLRGRDSWRGHLSLASHELSDRVDLREEVELFIRQLETPYPSGFEAATVTVYRLHRPDWSGSWWTDFKWEHGRSFSLAR
;
A
#
# COMPACT_ATOMS: atom_id res chain seq x y z
N MET A 1 28.92 16.64 -9.30
CA MET A 1 27.93 15.91 -10.12
C MET A 1 27.08 15.19 -9.09
N GLU A 2 25.91 15.77 -8.79
CA GLU A 2 24.96 15.09 -7.89
C GLU A 2 24.57 13.77 -8.56
N GLU A 3 24.70 12.65 -7.81
CA GLU A 3 24.14 11.39 -8.25
C GLU A 3 22.64 11.61 -8.51
N PRO A 4 22.10 11.02 -9.58
CA PRO A 4 20.69 11.18 -9.85
C PRO A 4 19.92 10.65 -8.64
N ASP A 5 19.05 11.51 -8.09
CA ASP A 5 18.09 11.16 -7.06
C ASP A 5 17.38 9.86 -7.49
N GLU A 6 17.72 8.74 -6.86
CA GLU A 6 17.11 7.44 -7.15
C GLU A 6 15.69 7.37 -6.59
N ALA A 7 14.89 8.39 -6.90
CA ALA A 7 13.48 8.40 -6.57
C ALA A 7 12.82 7.15 -7.12
N ARG A 8 12.02 6.51 -6.29
CA ARG A 8 11.14 5.42 -6.69
C ARG A 8 9.70 5.89 -6.63
N TYR A 9 8.83 5.17 -7.25
CA TYR A 9 7.41 5.50 -7.30
C TYR A 9 6.58 4.38 -6.70
N GLY A 10 5.42 4.76 -6.19
CA GLY A 10 4.41 3.81 -5.77
C GLY A 10 3.04 4.24 -6.28
N VAL A 11 2.24 3.25 -6.64
CA VAL A 11 0.85 3.42 -7.08
C VAL A 11 -0.05 2.76 -6.05
N PHE A 12 -0.95 3.55 -5.47
CA PHE A 12 -1.71 3.17 -4.31
C PHE A 12 -3.19 3.46 -4.49
N LEU A 13 -4.05 2.58 -3.99
CA LEU A 13 -5.45 2.89 -3.79
C LEU A 13 -5.59 3.68 -2.50
N THR A 14 -6.21 4.84 -2.58
CA THR A 14 -6.43 5.73 -1.43
C THR A 14 -7.77 5.42 -0.79
N PRO A 15 -7.83 5.01 0.50
CA PRO A 15 -9.08 4.83 1.21
C PRO A 15 -9.82 6.16 1.41
N ASP A 16 -11.10 6.08 1.72
CA ASP A 16 -11.87 7.27 2.11
C ASP A 16 -11.36 7.91 3.41
N ALA A 17 -11.82 9.12 3.70
CA ALA A 17 -11.37 9.88 4.87
C ALA A 17 -11.68 9.17 6.19
N LYS A 18 -12.80 8.45 6.28
CA LYS A 18 -13.21 7.71 7.48
C LYS A 18 -12.27 6.54 7.74
N THR A 19 -11.99 5.75 6.73
CA THR A 19 -11.05 4.62 6.80
C THR A 19 -9.63 5.10 7.08
N SER A 20 -9.19 6.15 6.40
CA SER A 20 -7.87 6.76 6.63
C SER A 20 -7.71 7.27 8.08
N ALA A 21 -8.73 7.92 8.64
CA ALA A 21 -8.71 8.38 10.03
C ALA A 21 -8.62 7.21 11.02
N ALA A 22 -9.38 6.13 10.81
CA ALA A 22 -9.33 4.95 11.67
C ALA A 22 -7.95 4.27 11.64
N VAL A 23 -7.37 4.05 10.46
CA VAL A 23 -6.02 3.49 10.32
C VAL A 23 -4.98 4.39 10.99
N THR A 24 -5.06 5.72 10.78
CA THR A 24 -4.14 6.68 11.41
C THR A 24 -4.25 6.66 12.94
N THR A 25 -5.45 6.52 13.49
CA THR A 25 -5.68 6.41 14.93
C THR A 25 -5.01 5.15 15.49
N ILE A 26 -5.24 4.00 14.88
CA ILE A 26 -4.64 2.72 15.30
C ILE A 26 -3.12 2.78 15.24
N THR A 27 -2.55 3.23 14.11
CA THR A 27 -1.09 3.33 13.95
C THR A 27 -0.47 4.33 14.92
N SER A 28 -1.21 5.36 15.36
CA SER A 28 -0.78 6.29 16.40
C SER A 28 -0.71 5.62 17.77
N PHE A 29 -1.68 4.77 18.12
CA PHE A 29 -1.63 3.98 19.35
C PHE A 29 -0.50 2.96 19.34
N VAL A 30 -0.29 2.28 18.20
CA VAL A 30 0.82 1.35 18.02
C VAL A 30 2.17 2.06 18.18
N GLN A 31 2.32 3.24 17.61
CA GLN A 31 3.53 4.04 17.80
C GLN A 31 3.71 4.46 19.27
N ALA A 32 2.67 4.92 19.92
CA ALA A 32 2.75 5.37 21.31
C ALA A 32 3.13 4.24 22.27
N GLN A 33 2.60 3.02 22.04
CA GLN A 33 2.81 1.87 22.90
C GLN A 33 4.14 1.15 22.64
N PHE A 34 4.52 0.97 21.36
CA PHE A 34 5.62 0.09 20.96
C PHE A 34 6.77 0.82 20.25
N GLY A 35 6.61 2.11 19.91
CA GLY A 35 7.59 2.89 19.16
C GLY A 35 7.66 2.52 17.67
N LEU A 36 6.73 1.70 17.14
CA LEU A 36 6.70 1.30 15.75
C LEU A 36 6.16 2.44 14.88
N VAL A 37 6.90 2.84 13.85
CA VAL A 37 6.59 4.05 13.07
C VAL A 37 6.35 3.78 11.58
N SER A 38 6.81 2.65 11.03
CA SER A 38 6.82 2.41 9.58
C SER A 38 5.43 2.52 8.94
N ALA A 39 4.41 1.91 9.55
CA ALA A 39 3.04 1.96 9.04
C ALA A 39 2.41 3.37 9.08
N ARG A 40 2.97 4.29 9.89
CA ARG A 40 2.50 5.67 10.03
C ARG A 40 3.28 6.69 9.21
N ARG A 41 4.47 6.33 8.73
CA ARG A 41 5.34 7.24 7.94
C ARG A 41 4.72 7.64 6.60
N PHE A 42 3.74 6.90 6.14
CA PHE A 42 3.08 7.09 4.86
C PHE A 42 1.55 7.17 5.05
N PRO A 43 0.81 7.92 4.22
CA PRO A 43 -0.65 7.95 4.31
C PRO A 43 -1.26 6.56 4.21
N PRO A 44 -2.38 6.26 4.90
CA PRO A 44 -3.08 4.98 4.76
C PRO A 44 -3.37 4.65 3.30
N HIS A 45 -3.04 3.45 2.87
CA HIS A 45 -3.12 3.06 1.46
C HIS A 45 -3.19 1.54 1.28
N VAL A 46 -3.70 1.11 0.13
CA VAL A 46 -3.50 -0.24 -0.38
C VAL A 46 -2.47 -0.18 -1.50
N THR A 47 -1.35 -0.87 -1.36
CA THR A 47 -0.31 -0.91 -2.40
C THR A 47 -0.80 -1.70 -3.60
N LEU A 48 -0.95 -1.04 -4.75
CA LEU A 48 -1.27 -1.67 -6.03
C LEU A 48 0.01 -2.05 -6.78
N ALA A 49 0.98 -1.14 -6.82
CA ALA A 49 2.33 -1.40 -7.32
C ALA A 49 3.31 -0.50 -6.55
N GLY A 50 4.31 -1.08 -5.89
CA GLY A 50 5.23 -0.34 -5.02
C GLY A 50 6.66 -0.39 -5.49
N ASN A 51 7.47 0.58 -4.99
CA ASN A 51 8.92 0.59 -5.12
C ASN A 51 9.44 0.56 -6.57
N LEU A 52 8.83 1.34 -7.46
CA LEU A 52 9.04 1.31 -8.90
C LEU A 52 10.23 2.20 -9.33
N PRO A 53 11.38 1.64 -9.73
CA PRO A 53 12.48 2.38 -10.33
C PRO A 53 12.20 2.64 -11.81
N LEU A 54 11.90 3.88 -12.21
CA LEU A 54 11.56 4.19 -13.60
C LEU A 54 12.79 4.22 -14.50
N ALA A 55 12.65 3.69 -15.72
CA ALA A 55 13.59 3.87 -16.83
C ALA A 55 13.20 5.05 -17.73
N VAL A 56 12.02 5.61 -17.52
CA VAL A 56 11.39 6.68 -18.31
C VAL A 56 11.01 7.85 -17.41
N GLY A 57 10.50 8.93 -17.98
CA GLY A 57 10.04 10.08 -17.22
C GLY A 57 8.74 9.83 -16.45
N GLU A 58 8.47 10.67 -15.47
CA GLU A 58 7.27 10.60 -14.62
C GLU A 58 5.97 10.78 -15.42
N SER A 59 6.02 11.54 -16.51
CA SER A 59 4.87 11.77 -17.41
C SER A 59 4.32 10.48 -18.02
N GLU A 60 5.20 9.55 -18.38
CA GLU A 60 4.81 8.25 -18.92
C GLU A 60 4.15 7.38 -17.85
N LEU A 61 4.67 7.41 -16.63
CA LEU A 61 4.03 6.76 -15.48
C LEU A 61 2.60 7.28 -15.28
N PHE A 62 2.44 8.61 -15.25
CA PHE A 62 1.12 9.22 -15.08
C PHE A 62 0.16 8.90 -16.23
N ALA A 63 0.64 8.85 -17.47
CA ALA A 63 -0.18 8.49 -18.61
C ALA A 63 -0.69 7.03 -18.49
N VAL A 64 0.18 6.11 -18.10
CA VAL A 64 -0.19 4.70 -17.92
C VAL A 64 -1.17 4.53 -16.76
N VAL A 65 -0.88 5.11 -15.59
CA VAL A 65 -1.79 5.01 -14.43
C VAL A 65 -3.15 5.62 -14.75
N GLY A 66 -3.17 6.79 -15.40
CA GLY A 66 -4.41 7.45 -15.81
C GLY A 66 -5.22 6.61 -16.79
N SER A 67 -4.58 5.97 -17.75
CA SER A 67 -5.26 5.11 -18.73
C SER A 67 -5.87 3.88 -18.08
N VAL A 68 -5.16 3.24 -17.13
CA VAL A 68 -5.71 2.11 -16.37
C VAL A 68 -6.85 2.55 -15.47
N ALA A 69 -6.68 3.64 -14.72
CA ALA A 69 -7.74 4.15 -13.84
C ALA A 69 -9.04 4.49 -14.61
N ALA A 70 -8.93 5.02 -15.82
CA ALA A 70 -10.08 5.43 -16.63
C ALA A 70 -10.97 4.25 -17.10
N VAL A 71 -10.47 3.03 -17.11
CA VAL A 71 -11.23 1.84 -17.55
C VAL A 71 -11.74 0.99 -16.39
N HIS A 72 -11.22 1.18 -15.18
CA HIS A 72 -11.72 0.53 -13.98
C HIS A 72 -12.80 1.38 -13.33
N ARG A 73 -13.97 0.77 -13.04
CA ARG A 73 -15.05 1.44 -12.30
C ARG A 73 -14.76 1.50 -10.82
N THR A 74 -15.41 2.43 -10.11
CA THR A 74 -15.46 2.42 -8.65
C THR A 74 -16.06 1.10 -8.14
N PHE A 75 -15.56 0.58 -7.02
CA PHE A 75 -16.04 -0.66 -6.42
C PHE A 75 -15.91 -0.62 -4.90
N GLN A 76 -16.62 -1.51 -4.22
CA GLN A 76 -16.50 -1.67 -2.77
C GLN A 76 -15.28 -2.50 -2.42
N VAL A 77 -14.58 -2.05 -1.37
CA VAL A 77 -13.51 -2.79 -0.72
C VAL A 77 -13.97 -3.08 0.71
N HIS A 78 -14.07 -4.35 1.06
CA HIS A 78 -14.46 -4.79 2.39
C HIS A 78 -13.24 -4.98 3.29
N ASN A 79 -13.38 -4.65 4.58
CA ASN A 79 -12.41 -4.98 5.60
C ASN A 79 -12.84 -6.28 6.28
N SER A 80 -12.18 -7.38 5.98
CA SER A 80 -12.45 -8.69 6.57
C SER A 80 -11.81 -8.89 7.94
N GLY A 81 -11.20 -7.84 8.51
CA GLY A 81 -10.66 -7.84 9.86
C GLY A 81 -9.14 -7.74 9.91
N ILE A 82 -8.62 -7.92 11.13
CA ILE A 82 -7.18 -7.90 11.40
C ILE A 82 -6.59 -9.26 11.02
N ASP A 83 -5.48 -9.22 10.28
CA ASP A 83 -4.78 -10.41 9.79
C ASP A 83 -3.26 -10.21 9.88
N ARG A 84 -2.51 -11.29 9.74
CA ARG A 84 -1.05 -11.27 9.54
C ARG A 84 -0.72 -11.45 8.08
N LEU A 85 0.12 -10.58 7.56
CA LEU A 85 0.67 -10.70 6.22
C LEU A 85 2.20 -10.67 6.32
N GLY A 86 2.83 -11.84 6.21
CA GLY A 86 4.25 -11.99 6.55
C GLY A 86 4.50 -11.54 7.99
N GLU A 87 5.33 -10.53 8.15
CA GLU A 87 5.68 -9.97 9.45
C GLU A 87 4.72 -8.87 9.93
N SER A 88 3.87 -8.37 9.04
CA SER A 88 3.02 -7.21 9.29
C SER A 88 1.67 -7.60 9.91
N VAL A 89 1.12 -6.70 10.74
CA VAL A 89 -0.27 -6.73 11.20
C VAL A 89 -1.04 -5.74 10.33
N VAL A 90 -2.13 -6.20 9.72
CA VAL A 90 -2.85 -5.46 8.68
C VAL A 90 -4.36 -5.54 8.86
N PHE A 91 -5.11 -4.61 8.27
CA PHE A 91 -6.47 -4.91 7.85
C PHE A 91 -6.43 -5.66 6.53
N ASN A 92 -7.06 -6.82 6.49
CA ASN A 92 -7.25 -7.59 5.27
C ASN A 92 -8.40 -6.94 4.47
N VAL A 93 -8.03 -6.37 3.32
CA VAL A 93 -8.99 -5.77 2.37
C VAL A 93 -8.93 -6.48 1.01
N HIS A 94 -8.32 -7.65 0.97
CA HIS A 94 -8.19 -8.47 -0.22
C HIS A 94 -9.48 -9.22 -0.55
N ASN A 95 -10.22 -9.60 0.48
CA ASN A 95 -11.35 -10.51 0.34
C ASN A 95 -12.69 -9.77 0.42
N GLU A 96 -13.67 -10.33 -0.26
CA GLU A 96 -15.09 -10.05 -0.05
C GLU A 96 -15.58 -10.64 1.29
N LEU A 97 -16.81 -10.32 1.69
CA LEU A 97 -17.38 -10.80 2.95
C LEU A 97 -17.57 -12.32 3.01
N ASP A 98 -17.67 -12.97 1.86
CA ASP A 98 -17.77 -14.44 1.74
C ASP A 98 -16.40 -15.14 1.75
N GLY A 99 -15.31 -14.38 1.89
CA GLY A 99 -13.93 -14.89 1.92
C GLY A 99 -13.30 -15.07 0.54
N THR A 100 -14.04 -14.83 -0.56
CA THR A 100 -13.46 -14.87 -1.90
C THR A 100 -12.62 -13.60 -2.17
N PRO A 101 -11.61 -13.65 -3.05
CA PRO A 101 -10.85 -12.46 -3.43
C PRO A 101 -11.75 -11.41 -4.09
N ASN A 102 -11.57 -10.14 -3.73
CA ASN A 102 -12.18 -9.01 -4.43
C ASN A 102 -11.58 -8.89 -5.83
N THR A 103 -12.31 -9.40 -6.83
CA THR A 103 -11.81 -9.50 -8.21
C THR A 103 -11.54 -8.13 -8.82
N ALA A 104 -12.35 -7.11 -8.51
CA ALA A 104 -12.13 -5.75 -9.03
C ALA A 104 -10.82 -5.15 -8.52
N LEU A 105 -10.51 -5.36 -7.23
CA LEU A 105 -9.26 -4.91 -6.62
C LEU A 105 -8.05 -5.66 -7.19
N VAL A 106 -8.17 -6.97 -7.35
CA VAL A 106 -7.11 -7.83 -7.92
C VAL A 106 -6.84 -7.48 -9.37
N ASP A 107 -7.90 -7.25 -10.17
CA ASP A 107 -7.78 -6.88 -11.58
C ASP A 107 -7.13 -5.51 -11.75
N LEU A 108 -7.49 -4.53 -10.93
CA LEU A 108 -6.86 -3.20 -10.94
C LEU A 108 -5.35 -3.31 -10.66
N ALA A 109 -4.96 -4.06 -9.63
CA ALA A 109 -3.55 -4.26 -9.29
C ALA A 109 -2.78 -4.99 -10.40
N ALA A 110 -3.38 -6.03 -10.99
CA ALA A 110 -2.79 -6.81 -12.07
C ALA A 110 -2.61 -5.98 -13.36
N ASP A 111 -3.62 -5.18 -13.72
CA ASP A 111 -3.56 -4.33 -14.90
C ASP A 111 -2.53 -3.22 -14.75
N LEU A 112 -2.50 -2.55 -13.58
CA LEU A 112 -1.45 -1.56 -13.29
C LEU A 112 -0.07 -2.17 -13.47
N THR A 113 0.19 -3.30 -12.87
CA THR A 113 1.54 -3.89 -12.96
C THR A 113 1.91 -4.36 -14.34
N ARG A 114 0.97 -4.96 -15.07
CA ARG A 114 1.23 -5.36 -16.46
C ARG A 114 1.64 -4.17 -17.30
N ASN A 115 0.93 -3.04 -17.15
CA ASN A 115 1.15 -1.85 -17.95
C ASN A 115 2.36 -1.03 -17.47
N LEU A 116 2.73 -1.10 -16.18
CA LEU A 116 3.89 -0.40 -15.63
C LEU A 116 5.21 -1.11 -15.88
N ARG A 117 5.20 -2.45 -16.03
CA ARG A 117 6.41 -3.24 -16.23
C ARG A 117 7.36 -2.72 -17.32
N PRO A 118 6.88 -2.30 -18.51
CA PRO A 118 7.75 -1.78 -19.57
C PRO A 118 8.46 -0.46 -19.21
N LEU A 119 7.99 0.26 -18.19
CA LEU A 119 8.52 1.55 -17.78
C LEU A 119 9.68 1.44 -16.76
N LEU A 120 9.99 0.23 -16.30
CA LEU A 120 10.91 0.02 -15.19
C LEU A 120 12.34 -0.30 -15.66
N ARG A 121 13.35 0.22 -14.94
CA ARG A 121 14.77 -0.14 -15.14
C ARG A 121 15.05 -1.59 -14.79
N THR A 122 14.34 -2.12 -13.78
CA THR A 122 14.39 -3.50 -13.33
C THR A 122 13.02 -3.90 -12.82
N THR A 123 12.70 -5.16 -12.87
CA THR A 123 11.47 -5.70 -12.29
C THR A 123 11.65 -6.11 -10.83
N ASP A 124 12.83 -5.88 -10.25
CA ASP A 124 13.08 -6.08 -8.83
C ASP A 124 12.22 -5.11 -8.01
N GLY A 125 11.46 -5.63 -7.08
CA GLY A 125 10.52 -4.82 -6.28
C GLY A 125 9.11 -4.70 -6.86
N LEU A 126 8.89 -5.06 -8.13
CA LEU A 126 7.53 -5.50 -8.48
C LEU A 126 7.24 -6.73 -7.62
N PRO A 127 6.04 -6.81 -7.01
CA PRO A 127 5.63 -8.05 -6.39
C PRO A 127 5.98 -9.18 -7.35
N ALA A 128 6.82 -10.12 -6.88
CA ALA A 128 7.37 -11.19 -7.71
C ALA A 128 6.27 -11.90 -8.51
N ASP A 129 5.04 -11.68 -8.15
CA ASP A 129 3.86 -12.35 -8.59
C ASP A 129 2.71 -11.51 -9.03
N LEU A 130 3.03 -10.50 -9.73
CA LEU A 130 2.11 -10.27 -10.80
C LEU A 130 2.31 -11.31 -11.91
N ARG A 131 3.13 -12.30 -11.65
CA ARG A 131 3.11 -13.59 -12.36
C ARG A 131 1.87 -14.42 -12.04
N GLY A 132 1.15 -14.11 -10.96
CA GLY A 132 -0.08 -14.79 -10.60
C GLY A 132 -0.91 -13.91 -9.67
N ARG A 133 -2.20 -13.78 -9.97
CA ARG A 133 -3.22 -13.19 -9.11
C ARG A 133 -3.18 -13.75 -7.67
N ASP A 134 -2.52 -14.87 -7.46
CA ASP A 134 -2.63 -15.69 -6.26
C ASP A 134 -1.75 -15.25 -5.09
N SER A 135 -0.70 -14.45 -5.32
CA SER A 135 0.22 -14.04 -4.26
C SER A 135 0.06 -12.59 -3.82
N TRP A 136 -0.52 -11.71 -4.64
CA TRP A 136 -0.80 -10.34 -4.22
C TRP A 136 -1.94 -10.31 -3.20
N ARG A 137 -1.78 -9.52 -2.14
CA ARG A 137 -2.78 -9.38 -1.08
C ARG A 137 -3.04 -7.91 -0.79
N GLY A 138 -4.27 -7.45 -1.05
CA GLY A 138 -4.74 -6.12 -0.66
C GLY A 138 -4.80 -5.98 0.85
N HIS A 139 -4.12 -4.97 1.39
CA HIS A 139 -4.09 -4.74 2.83
C HIS A 139 -3.85 -3.26 3.16
N LEU A 140 -4.26 -2.87 4.37
CA LEU A 140 -3.90 -1.61 5.00
C LEU A 140 -2.99 -1.92 6.19
N SER A 141 -1.77 -1.41 6.19
CA SER A 141 -0.78 -1.69 7.24
C SER A 141 -1.15 -1.01 8.55
N LEU A 142 -1.10 -1.76 9.66
CA LEU A 142 -1.31 -1.27 11.03
C LEU A 142 0.00 -1.29 11.83
N ALA A 143 0.84 -2.30 11.63
CA ALA A 143 2.22 -2.39 12.05
C ALA A 143 2.97 -3.19 10.99
N SER A 144 4.19 -2.80 10.65
CA SER A 144 4.83 -3.33 9.45
C SER A 144 6.32 -3.62 9.67
N HIS A 145 7.19 -3.02 8.89
CA HIS A 145 8.59 -3.38 8.66
C HIS A 145 9.43 -3.63 9.92
N GLU A 146 9.26 -2.88 11.00
CA GLU A 146 10.04 -3.09 12.24
C GLU A 146 9.77 -4.46 12.87
N LEU A 147 8.62 -5.05 12.58
CA LEU A 147 8.28 -6.38 13.09
C LEU A 147 9.13 -7.50 12.47
N SER A 148 9.86 -7.24 11.38
CA SER A 148 10.86 -8.16 10.85
C SER A 148 12.02 -8.36 11.83
N ASP A 149 12.44 -7.27 12.48
CA ASP A 149 13.54 -7.26 13.45
C ASP A 149 13.05 -7.49 14.90
N ARG A 150 11.74 -7.29 15.14
CA ARG A 150 11.09 -7.38 16.43
C ARG A 150 10.04 -8.50 16.46
N VAL A 151 10.50 -9.72 16.17
CA VAL A 151 9.67 -10.95 16.15
C VAL A 151 8.93 -11.17 17.47
N ASP A 152 9.60 -10.82 18.58
CA ASP A 152 9.10 -10.87 19.94
C ASP A 152 7.83 -10.05 20.17
N LEU A 153 7.64 -8.96 19.44
CA LEU A 153 6.48 -8.06 19.59
C LEU A 153 5.26 -8.43 18.75
N ARG A 154 5.39 -9.30 17.77
CA ARG A 154 4.33 -9.55 16.77
C ARG A 154 2.99 -9.94 17.39
N GLU A 155 3.01 -10.88 18.33
CA GLU A 155 1.82 -11.34 18.99
C GLU A 155 1.22 -10.28 19.90
N GLU A 156 2.07 -9.59 20.66
CA GLU A 156 1.63 -8.53 21.58
C GLU A 156 1.01 -7.34 20.82
N VAL A 157 1.63 -6.92 19.71
CA VAL A 157 1.10 -5.85 18.85
C VAL A 157 -0.27 -6.24 18.25
N GLU A 158 -0.41 -7.47 17.76
CA GLU A 158 -1.69 -7.94 17.22
C GLU A 158 -2.78 -7.95 18.30
N LEU A 159 -2.48 -8.51 19.48
CA LEU A 159 -3.42 -8.54 20.61
C LEU A 159 -3.80 -7.13 21.05
N PHE A 160 -2.83 -6.23 21.15
CA PHE A 160 -3.08 -4.84 21.48
C PHE A 160 -4.04 -4.18 20.47
N ILE A 161 -3.79 -4.34 19.16
CA ILE A 161 -4.65 -3.76 18.14
C ILE A 161 -6.07 -4.35 18.21
N ARG A 162 -6.22 -5.66 18.43
CA ARG A 162 -7.52 -6.33 18.59
C ARG A 162 -8.31 -5.86 19.81
N GLN A 163 -7.63 -5.40 20.85
CA GLN A 163 -8.24 -4.92 22.09
C GLN A 163 -8.59 -3.42 22.06
N LEU A 164 -8.14 -2.68 21.02
CA LEU A 164 -8.50 -1.29 20.89
C LEU A 164 -10.02 -1.15 20.67
N GLU A 165 -10.66 -0.35 21.52
CA GLU A 165 -12.08 0.00 21.40
C GLU A 165 -12.33 1.04 20.26
N THR A 166 -11.50 1.00 19.23
CA THR A 166 -11.62 1.90 18.08
C THR A 166 -12.52 1.23 17.04
N PRO A 167 -13.56 1.92 16.54
CA PRO A 167 -14.40 1.36 15.50
C PRO A 167 -13.59 1.04 14.24
N TYR A 168 -13.55 -0.22 13.86
CA TYR A 168 -12.92 -0.61 12.60
C TYR A 168 -13.85 -0.26 11.43
N PRO A 169 -13.31 0.33 10.35
CA PRO A 169 -14.10 0.55 9.15
C PRO A 169 -14.52 -0.80 8.55
N SER A 170 -15.77 -0.94 8.17
CA SER A 170 -16.27 -2.15 7.49
C SER A 170 -15.78 -2.26 6.05
N GLY A 171 -15.19 -1.18 5.52
CA GLY A 171 -14.70 -1.06 4.15
C GLY A 171 -14.81 0.38 3.65
N PHE A 172 -14.50 0.57 2.38
CA PHE A 172 -14.58 1.86 1.70
C PHE A 172 -14.86 1.68 0.20
N GLU A 173 -15.33 2.74 -0.44
CA GLU A 173 -15.42 2.77 -1.90
C GLU A 173 -14.04 3.09 -2.50
N ALA A 174 -13.55 2.20 -3.35
CA ALA A 174 -12.36 2.42 -4.15
C ALA A 174 -12.70 3.38 -5.30
N ALA A 175 -12.22 4.61 -5.21
CA ALA A 175 -12.52 5.67 -6.18
C ALA A 175 -11.28 6.40 -6.69
N THR A 176 -10.15 6.31 -5.98
CA THR A 176 -8.96 7.11 -6.27
C THR A 176 -7.68 6.28 -6.21
N VAL A 177 -6.92 6.31 -7.29
CA VAL A 177 -5.55 5.79 -7.38
C VAL A 177 -4.59 6.96 -7.30
N THR A 178 -3.62 6.90 -6.40
CA THR A 178 -2.62 7.97 -6.20
C THR A 178 -1.22 7.46 -6.46
N VAL A 179 -0.45 8.25 -7.19
CA VAL A 179 0.99 8.04 -7.38
C VAL A 179 1.75 8.93 -6.41
N TYR A 180 2.68 8.34 -5.68
CA TYR A 180 3.64 9.07 -4.85
C TYR A 180 5.05 8.84 -5.36
N ARG A 181 5.85 9.90 -5.29
CA ARG A 181 7.29 9.86 -5.46
C ARG A 181 7.92 9.61 -4.11
N LEU A 182 8.80 8.63 -4.04
CA LEU A 182 9.39 8.12 -2.83
C LEU A 182 10.89 8.42 -2.84
N HIS A 183 11.39 9.06 -1.79
CA HIS A 183 12.77 9.48 -1.67
C HIS A 183 13.43 8.82 -0.49
N ARG A 184 14.66 8.39 -0.71
CA ARG A 184 15.48 7.80 0.31
C ARG A 184 16.96 7.77 -0.09
N PRO A 185 17.88 8.05 0.86
CA PRO A 185 19.32 7.95 0.61
C PRO A 185 19.77 6.52 0.30
N ASP A 186 19.15 5.53 0.95
CA ASP A 186 19.47 4.11 0.79
C ASP A 186 18.21 3.24 0.91
N TRP A 187 17.98 2.35 -0.04
CA TRP A 187 16.83 1.43 -0.08
C TRP A 187 17.10 0.09 0.62
N SER A 188 18.22 -0.06 1.29
CA SER A 188 18.55 -1.21 2.13
C SER A 188 18.15 -1.00 3.59
N GLY A 189 18.13 -2.07 4.38
CA GLY A 189 17.93 -2.02 5.83
C GLY A 189 16.64 -1.31 6.25
N SER A 190 16.73 -0.52 7.31
CA SER A 190 15.58 0.18 7.92
C SER A 190 15.14 1.41 7.11
N TRP A 191 14.80 1.19 5.84
CA TRP A 191 14.48 2.23 4.87
C TRP A 191 13.39 3.22 5.32
N TRP A 192 12.49 2.84 6.23
CA TRP A 192 11.41 3.67 6.75
C TRP A 192 11.87 4.77 7.69
N THR A 193 13.12 4.77 8.19
CA THR A 193 13.64 5.79 9.12
C THR A 193 13.81 7.15 8.47
N ASP A 194 14.38 7.18 7.24
CA ASP A 194 14.67 8.41 6.48
C ASP A 194 13.77 8.57 5.25
N PHE A 195 12.65 7.87 5.25
CA PHE A 195 11.70 7.85 4.17
C PHE A 195 10.95 9.18 4.04
N LYS A 196 10.98 9.76 2.86
CA LYS A 196 10.20 10.93 2.45
C LYS A 196 9.35 10.57 1.25
N TRP A 197 8.24 11.26 1.09
CA TRP A 197 7.33 11.08 -0.02
C TRP A 197 6.74 12.41 -0.48
N GLU A 198 6.42 12.49 -1.75
CA GLU A 198 5.76 13.61 -2.37
C GLU A 198 4.53 13.10 -3.13
N HIS A 199 3.44 13.84 -3.06
CA HIS A 199 2.27 13.56 -3.87
C HIS A 199 2.59 13.88 -5.34
N GLY A 200 2.59 12.88 -6.19
CA GLY A 200 2.76 13.05 -7.62
C GLY A 200 1.44 13.43 -8.29
N ARG A 201 0.51 12.47 -8.37
CA ARG A 201 -0.79 12.69 -9.01
C ARG A 201 -1.84 11.69 -8.54
N SER A 202 -3.11 12.16 -8.46
CA SER A 202 -4.27 11.29 -8.20
C SER A 202 -5.13 11.17 -9.46
N PHE A 203 -5.72 9.99 -9.64
CA PHE A 203 -6.59 9.63 -10.76
C PHE A 203 -7.88 9.03 -10.21
N SER A 204 -9.01 9.52 -10.72
CA SER A 204 -10.31 8.94 -10.38
C SER A 204 -10.56 7.68 -11.22
N LEU A 205 -11.12 6.65 -10.59
CA LEU A 205 -11.70 5.53 -11.31
C LEU A 205 -12.97 5.98 -12.05
N ALA A 206 -13.36 5.27 -13.09
CA ALA A 206 -14.62 5.51 -13.80
C ALA A 206 -15.82 5.30 -12.86
N ARG A 207 -16.89 6.05 -13.07
CA ARG A 207 -18.16 5.91 -12.34
C ARG A 207 -19.10 4.88 -12.98
#